data_af21fa72972f9ab2443e1eeda21ebe00
#
_entry.id   af21fa72972f9ab2443e1eeda21ebe00
#
_cell.length_a   1.000
_cell.length_b   1.000
_cell.length_c   1.000
_cell.angle_alpha   90.00
_cell.angle_beta   90.00
_cell.angle_gamma   90.00
#
_symmetry.space_group_name_H-M   'P 1'
#
loop_
_entity.id
_entity.type
_entity.pdbx_description
1 polymer ?
#
loop_
_entity_poly.entity_id
_entity_poly.type
_entity_poly.pdbx_seq_one_letter_code
_entity_poly.pdbx_strand_id
1 'polypeptide(L)'
;EMVHHNIEVPFYNRMTKWDGKPKPNFGLQAQLAYDVWKDRGLPMNEDDIKWAKEYCDLARKVRNGENIDWKIKPHKPYSKEELEFIERLMQERCSIRDWRDQPVPEDMINKILEAGRAAPIGCNLDHLKFVVLKDPKEIEMIWSDIHVKNAVVIVLCYDSRIAEVVGQDKLVPQNPGYDAAAAADHMLLMAHALGLGGVWLSKLVDSEKTNDTGKEFKAKYGLPDYIEVALHIAIGWPAIGTIKTKRMPLKNMVI
;
A
#
# COMPACT_ATOMS: atom_id res chain seq x y z
N GLU A 1 -0.62 6.08 12.94
CA GLU A 1 -0.09 4.97 13.73
C GLU A 1 -0.49 5.08 15.22
N MET A 2 -0.21 6.20 15.91
CA MET A 2 -0.60 6.40 17.33
C MET A 2 -2.11 6.24 17.56
N VAL A 3 -2.94 6.78 16.66
CA VAL A 3 -4.41 6.62 16.72
C VAL A 3 -4.79 5.16 16.49
N HIS A 4 -4.20 4.49 15.51
CA HIS A 4 -4.45 3.09 15.21
C HIS A 4 -4.20 2.21 16.46
N HIS A 5 -3.00 2.25 17.03
CA HIS A 5 -2.66 1.38 18.16
C HIS A 5 -3.31 1.77 19.50
N ASN A 6 -3.49 3.05 19.77
CA ASN A 6 -3.95 3.50 21.09
C ASN A 6 -5.47 3.68 21.18
N ILE A 7 -6.17 3.78 20.04
CA ILE A 7 -7.60 4.00 20.01
C ILE A 7 -8.31 2.96 19.14
N GLU A 8 -8.02 2.88 17.85
CA GLU A 8 -8.77 2.07 16.90
C GLU A 8 -8.73 0.58 17.25
N VAL A 9 -7.53 -0.02 17.33
CA VAL A 9 -7.37 -1.46 17.65
C VAL A 9 -7.97 -1.82 19.02
N PRO A 10 -7.69 -1.08 20.12
CA PRO A 10 -8.38 -1.30 21.39
C PRO A 10 -9.89 -1.10 21.32
N PHE A 11 -10.36 -0.23 20.44
CA PHE A 11 -11.78 0.03 20.24
C PHE A 11 -12.48 -1.22 19.69
N TYR A 12 -11.99 -1.78 18.59
CA TYR A 12 -12.53 -3.01 18.02
C TYR A 12 -12.52 -4.20 18.99
N ASN A 13 -11.45 -4.35 19.75
CA ASN A 13 -11.26 -5.52 20.60
C ASN A 13 -12.00 -5.45 21.95
N ARG A 14 -12.26 -4.25 22.48
CA ARG A 14 -12.70 -4.08 23.87
C ARG A 14 -14.00 -3.32 24.03
N MET A 15 -14.35 -2.46 23.07
CA MET A 15 -15.48 -1.54 23.24
C MET A 15 -16.83 -2.16 22.96
N THR A 16 -16.90 -3.25 22.21
CA THR A 16 -18.12 -4.05 22.05
C THR A 16 -18.66 -4.60 23.40
N LYS A 17 -17.80 -4.65 24.41
CA LYS A 17 -18.09 -5.12 25.77
C LYS A 17 -17.85 -4.04 26.82
N TRP A 18 -17.75 -2.77 26.40
CA TRP A 18 -17.52 -1.68 27.34
C TRP A 18 -18.76 -1.46 28.26
N ASP A 19 -18.50 -1.35 29.55
CA ASP A 19 -19.50 -1.22 30.60
C ASP A 19 -19.96 0.23 30.85
N GLY A 20 -19.53 1.17 30.02
CA GLY A 20 -19.83 2.60 30.13
C GLY A 20 -19.00 3.33 31.19
N LYS A 21 -18.13 2.65 31.94
CA LYS A 21 -17.30 3.29 32.94
C LYS A 21 -16.20 4.13 32.36
N PRO A 22 -15.88 5.31 32.93
CA PRO A 22 -14.79 6.15 32.50
C PRO A 22 -13.44 5.39 32.45
N LYS A 23 -12.66 5.58 31.35
CA LYS A 23 -11.30 5.08 31.23
C LYS A 23 -10.35 6.26 31.05
N PRO A 24 -9.86 6.89 32.13
CA PRO A 24 -9.15 8.17 32.06
C PRO A 24 -7.96 8.24 31.14
N ASN A 25 -7.28 7.13 30.96
CA ASN A 25 -6.05 7.07 30.14
C ASN A 25 -6.27 6.59 28.69
N PHE A 26 -7.51 6.33 28.29
CA PHE A 26 -7.79 5.78 26.98
C PHE A 26 -7.42 6.77 25.86
N GLY A 27 -6.49 6.38 24.99
CA GLY A 27 -6.08 7.17 23.81
C GLY A 27 -5.36 8.49 24.12
N LEU A 28 -4.85 8.71 25.36
CA LEU A 28 -4.16 9.96 25.71
C LEU A 28 -2.92 10.23 24.88
N GLN A 29 -2.13 9.21 24.55
CA GLN A 29 -0.92 9.40 23.72
C GLN A 29 -1.26 9.82 22.30
N ALA A 30 -2.31 9.24 21.72
CA ALA A 30 -2.81 9.63 20.42
C ALA A 30 -3.38 11.06 20.43
N GLN A 31 -4.11 11.43 21.48
CA GLN A 31 -4.59 12.79 21.66
C GLN A 31 -3.44 13.79 21.73
N LEU A 32 -2.41 13.49 22.50
CA LEU A 32 -1.23 14.35 22.62
C LEU A 32 -0.53 14.53 21.27
N ALA A 33 -0.35 13.45 20.51
CA ALA A 33 0.25 13.52 19.18
C ALA A 33 -0.58 14.39 18.21
N TYR A 34 -1.92 14.26 18.27
CA TYR A 34 -2.83 15.09 17.49
C TYR A 34 -2.76 16.57 17.88
N ASP A 35 -2.71 16.85 19.19
CA ASP A 35 -2.62 18.22 19.69
C ASP A 35 -1.29 18.88 19.29
N VAL A 36 -0.18 18.16 19.39
CA VAL A 36 1.14 18.63 18.90
C VAL A 36 1.12 18.91 17.38
N TRP A 37 0.45 18.07 16.58
CA TRP A 37 0.28 18.29 15.15
C TRP A 37 -0.45 19.61 14.89
N LYS A 38 -1.55 19.85 15.58
CA LYS A 38 -2.36 21.06 15.49
C LYS A 38 -1.60 22.31 15.94
N ASP A 39 -0.90 22.24 17.08
CA ASP A 39 -0.18 23.37 17.66
C ASP A 39 1.03 23.81 16.78
N ARG A 40 1.55 22.90 15.97
CA ARG A 40 2.57 23.18 14.97
C ARG A 40 2.01 23.82 13.69
N GLY A 41 0.71 24.02 13.59
CA GLY A 41 0.07 24.58 12.39
C GLY A 41 0.15 23.68 11.15
N LEU A 42 0.28 22.36 11.34
CA LEU A 42 0.34 21.40 10.25
C LEU A 42 -1.04 21.22 9.59
N PRO A 43 -1.13 20.70 8.35
CA PRO A 43 -2.39 20.53 7.63
C PRO A 43 -3.43 19.75 8.43
N MET A 44 -4.67 20.26 8.48
CA MET A 44 -5.79 19.69 9.24
C MET A 44 -6.90 19.13 8.36
N ASN A 45 -6.82 19.31 7.06
CA ASN A 45 -7.89 18.96 6.08
C ASN A 45 -7.61 17.64 5.37
N GLU A 46 -6.49 17.00 5.61
CA GLU A 46 -6.18 15.68 5.07
C GLU A 46 -7.11 14.61 5.70
N ASP A 47 -7.45 13.59 4.93
CA ASP A 47 -8.46 12.62 5.36
C ASP A 47 -7.99 11.76 6.54
N ASP A 48 -6.71 11.43 6.60
CA ASP A 48 -6.07 10.74 7.73
C ASP A 48 -6.10 11.59 9.01
N ILE A 49 -5.93 12.90 8.90
CA ILE A 49 -5.99 13.83 10.04
C ILE A 49 -7.43 14.03 10.52
N LYS A 50 -8.41 14.10 9.60
CA LYS A 50 -9.84 14.08 9.96
C LYS A 50 -10.22 12.80 10.68
N TRP A 51 -9.79 11.66 10.16
CA TRP A 51 -9.96 10.35 10.78
C TRP A 51 -9.33 10.30 12.18
N ALA A 52 -8.10 10.79 12.34
CA ALA A 52 -7.42 10.88 13.62
C ALA A 52 -8.21 11.72 14.62
N LYS A 53 -8.79 12.85 14.18
CA LYS A 53 -9.65 13.70 15.00
C LYS A 53 -10.88 12.96 15.48
N GLU A 54 -11.59 12.26 14.60
CA GLU A 54 -12.79 11.51 14.95
C GLU A 54 -12.51 10.47 16.06
N TYR A 55 -11.40 9.74 15.92
CA TYR A 55 -11.01 8.75 16.93
C TYR A 55 -10.55 9.38 18.25
N CYS A 56 -9.87 10.53 18.21
CA CYS A 56 -9.56 11.30 19.41
C CYS A 56 -10.82 11.80 20.13
N ASP A 57 -11.82 12.25 19.38
CA ASP A 57 -13.12 12.66 19.94
C ASP A 57 -13.87 11.46 20.56
N LEU A 58 -13.83 10.29 19.93
CA LEU A 58 -14.36 9.05 20.51
C LEU A 58 -13.62 8.66 21.79
N ALA A 59 -12.29 8.71 21.78
CA ALA A 59 -11.48 8.40 22.96
C ALA A 59 -11.79 9.36 24.13
N ARG A 60 -12.03 10.63 23.86
CA ARG A 60 -12.46 11.60 24.86
C ARG A 60 -13.80 11.21 25.50
N LYS A 61 -14.77 10.79 24.71
CA LYS A 61 -16.06 10.27 25.24
C LYS A 61 -15.85 9.07 26.16
N VAL A 62 -14.98 8.12 25.75
CA VAL A 62 -14.63 6.96 26.59
C VAL A 62 -13.99 7.39 27.92
N ARG A 63 -13.07 8.37 27.86
CA ARG A 63 -12.46 8.91 29.09
C ARG A 63 -13.47 9.48 30.07
N ASN A 64 -14.51 10.12 29.55
CA ASN A 64 -15.57 10.77 30.36
C ASN A 64 -16.69 9.81 30.75
N GLY A 65 -16.73 8.58 30.25
CA GLY A 65 -17.87 7.68 30.45
C GLY A 65 -19.13 8.11 29.70
N GLU A 66 -18.98 8.90 28.64
CA GLU A 66 -20.10 9.34 27.82
C GLU A 66 -20.61 8.19 26.94
N ASN A 67 -21.92 8.16 26.69
CA ASN A 67 -22.48 7.14 25.80
C ASN A 67 -21.95 7.28 24.37
N ILE A 68 -21.54 6.15 23.77
CA ILE A 68 -21.04 6.08 22.41
C ILE A 68 -21.98 5.20 21.61
N ASP A 69 -22.65 5.80 20.63
CA ASP A 69 -23.40 5.04 19.63
C ASP A 69 -22.42 4.54 18.54
N TRP A 70 -21.62 3.53 18.89
CA TRP A 70 -20.71 2.90 17.96
C TRP A 70 -21.35 1.66 17.36
N LYS A 71 -21.89 1.81 16.17
CA LYS A 71 -22.46 0.69 15.41
C LYS A 71 -21.50 0.29 14.30
N ILE A 72 -20.63 -0.68 14.59
CA ILE A 72 -19.90 -1.38 13.53
C ILE A 72 -20.92 -2.25 12.80
N LYS A 73 -21.26 -1.83 11.58
CA LYS A 73 -22.07 -2.69 10.71
C LYS A 73 -21.18 -3.81 10.17
N PRO A 74 -21.55 -5.08 10.36
CA PRO A 74 -20.82 -6.18 9.76
C PRO A 74 -20.80 -6.02 8.25
N HIS A 75 -19.68 -6.38 7.62
CA HIS A 75 -19.57 -6.41 6.18
C HIS A 75 -20.64 -7.34 5.60
N LYS A 76 -21.35 -6.88 4.58
CA LYS A 76 -22.29 -7.72 3.84
C LYS A 76 -21.50 -8.54 2.82
N PRO A 77 -21.76 -9.85 2.72
CA PRO A 77 -21.16 -10.65 1.66
C PRO A 77 -21.46 -10.06 0.28
N TYR A 78 -20.50 -10.16 -0.62
CA TYR A 78 -20.72 -9.82 -2.02
C TYR A 78 -21.72 -10.79 -2.68
N SER A 79 -22.35 -10.34 -3.76
CA SER A 79 -23.23 -11.19 -4.58
C SER A 79 -22.44 -12.33 -5.24
N LYS A 80 -23.14 -13.32 -5.75
CA LYS A 80 -22.51 -14.44 -6.46
C LYS A 80 -21.75 -13.97 -7.70
N GLU A 81 -22.31 -13.03 -8.43
CA GLU A 81 -21.72 -12.45 -9.64
C GLU A 81 -20.45 -11.65 -9.33
N GLU A 82 -20.45 -10.91 -8.22
CA GLU A 82 -19.26 -10.18 -7.73
C GLU A 82 -18.16 -11.16 -7.29
N LEU A 83 -18.51 -12.25 -6.62
CA LEU A 83 -17.54 -13.30 -6.25
C LEU A 83 -16.95 -13.97 -7.48
N GLU A 84 -17.76 -14.35 -8.46
CA GLU A 84 -17.31 -14.94 -9.73
C GLU A 84 -16.39 -13.98 -10.49
N PHE A 85 -16.66 -12.69 -10.45
CA PHE A 85 -15.78 -11.67 -11.03
C PHE A 85 -14.42 -11.63 -10.31
N ILE A 86 -14.40 -11.58 -8.98
CA ILE A 86 -13.17 -11.55 -8.19
C ILE A 86 -12.34 -12.82 -8.44
N GLU A 87 -12.95 -14.00 -8.43
CA GLU A 87 -12.27 -15.26 -8.69
C GLU A 87 -11.65 -15.28 -10.09
N ARG A 88 -12.40 -14.85 -11.10
CA ARG A 88 -11.91 -14.74 -12.48
C ARG A 88 -10.75 -13.77 -12.60
N LEU A 89 -10.85 -12.58 -11.98
CA LEU A 89 -9.80 -11.56 -11.97
C LEU A 89 -8.47 -12.13 -11.46
N MET A 90 -8.49 -12.80 -10.30
CA MET A 90 -7.31 -13.41 -9.70
C MET A 90 -6.74 -14.55 -10.55
N GLN A 91 -7.61 -15.37 -11.15
CA GLN A 91 -7.21 -16.53 -11.93
C GLN A 91 -6.71 -16.17 -13.33
N GLU A 92 -7.24 -15.10 -13.94
CA GLU A 92 -6.89 -14.70 -15.30
C GLU A 92 -5.65 -13.84 -15.37
N ARG A 93 -5.33 -13.09 -14.31
CA ARG A 93 -4.12 -12.30 -14.25
C ARG A 93 -2.87 -13.17 -14.44
N CYS A 94 -2.03 -12.80 -15.36
CA CYS A 94 -0.71 -13.39 -15.54
C CYS A 94 0.35 -12.30 -15.81
N SER A 95 1.64 -12.67 -15.74
CA SER A 95 2.74 -11.76 -16.04
C SER A 95 2.84 -11.51 -17.53
N ILE A 96 2.68 -10.27 -17.95
CA ILE A 96 2.88 -9.78 -19.31
C ILE A 96 4.16 -8.98 -19.36
N ARG A 97 5.00 -9.23 -20.36
CA ARG A 97 6.33 -8.62 -20.55
C ARG A 97 6.53 -8.01 -21.94
N ASP A 98 5.47 -7.98 -22.75
CA ASP A 98 5.48 -7.41 -24.07
C ASP A 98 4.24 -6.53 -24.26
N TRP A 99 4.44 -5.28 -24.64
CA TRP A 99 3.40 -4.25 -24.69
C TRP A 99 3.32 -3.60 -26.06
N ARG A 100 2.10 -3.20 -26.42
CA ARG A 100 1.85 -2.42 -27.65
C ARG A 100 2.45 -1.02 -27.52
N ASP A 101 2.77 -0.42 -28.65
CA ASP A 101 3.16 1.00 -28.74
C ASP A 101 1.92 1.90 -28.56
N GLN A 102 1.42 1.93 -27.32
CA GLN A 102 0.23 2.66 -26.95
C GLN A 102 0.40 3.21 -25.52
N PRO A 103 0.28 4.53 -25.32
CA PRO A 103 0.42 5.10 -23.99
C PRO A 103 -0.70 4.64 -23.06
N VAL A 104 -0.36 4.46 -21.79
CA VAL A 104 -1.35 4.20 -20.73
C VAL A 104 -1.93 5.53 -20.28
N PRO A 105 -3.28 5.70 -20.32
CA PRO A 105 -3.93 6.93 -19.88
C PRO A 105 -3.66 7.24 -18.40
N GLU A 106 -3.56 8.54 -18.07
CA GLU A 106 -3.25 9.01 -16.73
C GLU A 106 -4.29 8.60 -15.67
N ASP A 107 -5.56 8.60 -16.05
CA ASP A 107 -6.64 8.17 -15.18
C ASP A 107 -6.57 6.69 -14.82
N MET A 108 -6.05 5.84 -15.71
CA MET A 108 -5.80 4.43 -15.42
C MET A 108 -4.60 4.27 -14.48
N ILE A 109 -3.52 5.04 -14.70
CA ILE A 109 -2.36 5.05 -13.79
C ILE A 109 -2.81 5.45 -12.39
N ASN A 110 -3.60 6.51 -12.27
CA ASN A 110 -4.12 6.98 -10.99
C ASN A 110 -5.00 5.93 -10.29
N LYS A 111 -5.85 5.21 -11.01
CA LYS A 111 -6.64 4.09 -10.44
C LYS A 111 -5.75 2.98 -9.92
N ILE A 112 -4.66 2.69 -10.61
CA ILE A 112 -3.69 1.67 -10.19
C ILE A 112 -2.95 2.12 -8.93
N LEU A 113 -2.52 3.38 -8.87
CA LEU A 113 -1.88 3.95 -7.67
C LEU A 113 -2.82 3.93 -6.47
N GLU A 114 -4.10 4.29 -6.66
CA GLU A 114 -5.13 4.21 -5.62
C GLU A 114 -5.37 2.76 -5.14
N ALA A 115 -5.33 1.78 -6.02
CA ALA A 115 -5.41 0.37 -5.62
C ALA A 115 -4.22 -0.02 -4.72
N GLY A 116 -3.01 0.43 -5.06
CA GLY A 116 -1.83 0.22 -4.22
C GLY A 116 -1.93 0.93 -2.87
N ARG A 117 -2.46 2.16 -2.84
CA ARG A 117 -2.71 2.91 -1.61
C ARG A 117 -3.72 2.22 -0.69
N ALA A 118 -4.69 1.49 -1.26
CA ALA A 118 -5.70 0.75 -0.52
C ALA A 118 -5.25 -0.63 -0.02
N ALA A 119 -4.02 -1.03 -0.28
CA ALA A 119 -3.49 -2.31 0.19
C ALA A 119 -3.33 -2.34 1.71
N PRO A 120 -3.39 -3.52 2.35
CA PRO A 120 -3.10 -3.63 3.76
C PRO A 120 -1.64 -3.26 4.04
N ILE A 121 -1.43 -2.47 5.09
CA ILE A 121 -0.10 -1.99 5.53
C ILE A 121 0.10 -2.35 6.98
N GLY A 122 1.25 -2.92 7.30
CA GLY A 122 1.61 -3.26 8.67
C GLY A 122 1.54 -2.05 9.60
N CYS A 123 0.87 -2.20 10.74
CA CYS A 123 0.69 -1.16 11.74
C CYS A 123 0.06 0.16 11.23
N ASN A 124 -0.55 0.15 10.07
CA ASN A 124 -1.14 1.34 9.41
C ASN A 124 -0.13 2.50 9.31
N LEU A 125 1.08 2.20 8.81
CA LEU A 125 2.20 3.16 8.86
C LEU A 125 2.23 4.17 7.71
N ASP A 126 1.47 3.99 6.63
CA ASP A 126 1.42 4.87 5.44
C ASP A 126 2.81 5.32 4.92
N HIS A 127 3.79 4.42 4.99
CA HIS A 127 5.18 4.69 4.64
C HIS A 127 5.49 4.51 3.15
N LEU A 128 4.58 3.92 2.38
CA LEU A 128 4.81 3.65 0.95
C LEU A 128 4.85 4.94 0.13
N LYS A 129 5.74 4.96 -0.85
CA LYS A 129 5.90 6.01 -1.85
C LYS A 129 6.01 5.38 -3.23
N PHE A 130 5.46 6.05 -4.24
CA PHE A 130 5.46 5.54 -5.61
C PHE A 130 6.17 6.53 -6.52
N VAL A 131 7.11 6.02 -7.33
CA VAL A 131 7.72 6.77 -8.43
C VAL A 131 7.24 6.18 -9.74
N VAL A 132 6.63 7.01 -10.58
CA VAL A 132 6.05 6.58 -11.87
C VAL A 132 6.95 7.00 -13.01
N LEU A 133 7.46 6.05 -13.75
CA LEU A 133 8.35 6.24 -14.89
C LEU A 133 7.59 5.97 -16.19
N LYS A 134 7.62 6.93 -17.10
CA LYS A 134 6.94 6.87 -18.39
C LYS A 134 7.88 7.05 -19.58
N ASP A 135 9.03 7.69 -19.35
CA ASP A 135 10.03 7.88 -20.40
C ASP A 135 10.80 6.56 -20.61
N PRO A 136 10.79 6.00 -21.84
CA PRO A 136 11.54 4.78 -22.16
C PRO A 136 13.02 4.85 -21.79
N LYS A 137 13.66 6.03 -21.95
CA LYS A 137 15.07 6.20 -21.60
C LYS A 137 15.31 6.09 -20.10
N GLU A 138 14.37 6.56 -19.28
CA GLU A 138 14.44 6.42 -17.82
C GLU A 138 14.25 4.97 -17.40
N ILE A 139 13.34 4.28 -18.07
CA ILE A 139 13.08 2.87 -17.83
C ILE A 139 14.27 2.00 -18.22
N GLU A 140 14.90 2.27 -19.38
CA GLU A 140 16.11 1.58 -19.86
C GLU A 140 17.29 1.73 -18.91
N MET A 141 17.43 2.86 -18.23
CA MET A 141 18.46 3.08 -17.19
C MET A 141 18.31 2.13 -16.00
N ILE A 142 17.08 1.78 -15.67
CA ILE A 142 16.76 0.89 -14.55
C ILE A 142 16.78 -0.56 -15.02
N TRP A 143 16.45 -0.80 -16.30
CA TRP A 143 16.24 -2.13 -16.86
C TRP A 143 16.63 -2.24 -18.33
N SER A 144 17.82 -2.75 -18.56
CA SER A 144 18.32 -2.97 -19.91
C SER A 144 17.77 -4.23 -20.60
N ASP A 145 17.24 -5.19 -19.82
CA ASP A 145 16.95 -6.55 -20.31
C ASP A 145 15.46 -6.82 -20.58
N ILE A 146 14.57 -5.90 -20.29
CA ILE A 146 13.15 -6.07 -20.56
C ILE A 146 12.73 -5.12 -21.66
N HIS A 147 11.92 -5.64 -22.58
CA HIS A 147 11.22 -4.84 -23.57
C HIS A 147 10.21 -3.90 -22.89
N VAL A 148 10.73 -2.96 -22.09
CA VAL A 148 9.92 -1.94 -21.40
C VAL A 148 9.52 -0.79 -22.31
N LYS A 149 9.81 -0.90 -23.62
CA LYS A 149 9.29 0.01 -24.61
C LYS A 149 7.77 0.04 -24.48
N ASN A 150 7.22 1.23 -24.23
CA ASN A 150 5.80 1.49 -24.03
C ASN A 150 5.17 0.95 -22.73
N ALA A 151 5.98 0.46 -21.81
CA ALA A 151 5.51 0.21 -20.43
C ALA A 151 5.55 1.49 -19.59
N VAL A 152 4.71 1.53 -18.55
CA VAL A 152 4.86 2.41 -17.40
C VAL A 152 5.46 1.57 -16.29
N VAL A 153 6.54 2.05 -15.67
CA VAL A 153 7.14 1.38 -14.52
C VAL A 153 6.77 2.16 -13.26
N ILE A 154 6.22 1.47 -12.27
CA ILE A 154 5.93 2.02 -10.96
C ILE A 154 6.93 1.41 -9.99
N VAL A 155 7.78 2.25 -9.41
CA VAL A 155 8.75 1.87 -8.39
C VAL A 155 8.11 2.10 -7.02
N LEU A 156 7.99 1.03 -6.25
CA LEU A 156 7.45 1.06 -4.90
C LEU A 156 8.61 1.26 -3.92
N CYS A 157 8.56 2.37 -3.22
CA CYS A 157 9.52 2.78 -2.21
C CYS A 157 8.84 2.87 -0.83
N TYR A 158 9.64 2.98 0.22
CA TYR A 158 9.13 3.25 1.56
C TYR A 158 10.05 4.20 2.32
N ASP A 159 9.46 4.96 3.24
CA ASP A 159 10.19 5.83 4.17
C ASP A 159 10.61 5.01 5.40
N SER A 160 11.90 4.69 5.51
CA SER A 160 12.45 3.85 6.58
C SER A 160 12.29 4.47 7.97
N ARG A 161 12.29 5.80 8.07
CA ARG A 161 12.20 6.51 9.35
C ARG A 161 10.89 6.27 10.08
N ILE A 162 9.79 6.00 9.35
CA ILE A 162 8.48 5.78 9.95
C ILE A 162 8.49 4.50 10.77
N ALA A 163 9.10 3.43 10.26
CA ALA A 163 9.25 2.18 11.00
C ALA A 163 10.20 2.33 12.22
N GLU A 164 11.28 3.09 12.09
CA GLU A 164 12.24 3.35 13.17
C GLU A 164 11.60 4.05 14.37
N VAL A 165 10.83 5.11 14.12
CA VAL A 165 10.19 5.92 15.19
C VAL A 165 9.29 5.07 16.09
N VAL A 166 8.64 4.05 15.53
CA VAL A 166 7.75 3.15 16.27
C VAL A 166 8.40 1.83 16.67
N GLY A 167 9.69 1.66 16.37
CA GLY A 167 10.47 0.45 16.72
C GLY A 167 10.10 -0.78 15.90
N GLN A 168 9.36 -0.62 14.80
CA GLN A 168 8.97 -1.73 13.93
C GLN A 168 10.14 -2.25 13.07
N ASP A 169 11.14 -1.41 12.79
CA ASP A 169 12.39 -1.79 12.13
C ASP A 169 13.12 -2.95 12.82
N LYS A 170 13.02 -3.01 14.14
CA LYS A 170 13.63 -4.07 14.96
C LYS A 170 12.74 -5.29 15.16
N LEU A 171 11.43 -5.06 15.30
CA LEU A 171 10.47 -6.12 15.58
C LEU A 171 10.11 -6.93 14.33
N VAL A 172 9.91 -6.25 13.21
CA VAL A 172 9.45 -6.83 11.94
C VAL A 172 10.11 -6.13 10.75
N PRO A 173 11.43 -6.23 10.61
CA PRO A 173 12.21 -5.51 9.58
C PRO A 173 11.78 -5.82 8.14
N GLN A 174 11.09 -6.94 7.94
CA GLN A 174 10.58 -7.36 6.64
C GLN A 174 9.25 -6.69 6.24
N ASN A 175 8.53 -6.05 7.18
CA ASN A 175 7.19 -5.49 6.91
C ASN A 175 7.16 -4.53 5.72
N PRO A 176 8.11 -3.58 5.53
CA PRO A 176 8.07 -2.69 4.38
C PRO A 176 8.06 -3.43 3.04
N GLY A 177 8.78 -4.56 2.96
CA GLY A 177 8.76 -5.43 1.78
C GLY A 177 7.41 -6.13 1.59
N TYR A 178 6.77 -6.59 2.67
CA TYR A 178 5.44 -7.21 2.63
C TYR A 178 4.36 -6.19 2.23
N ASP A 179 4.44 -4.99 2.78
CA ASP A 179 3.51 -3.91 2.47
C ASP A 179 3.62 -3.48 0.99
N ALA A 180 4.85 -3.33 0.49
CA ALA A 180 5.09 -3.08 -0.92
C ALA A 180 4.59 -4.23 -1.81
N ALA A 181 4.74 -5.48 -1.35
CA ALA A 181 4.24 -6.66 -2.05
C ALA A 181 2.71 -6.66 -2.14
N ALA A 182 2.02 -6.36 -1.06
CA ALA A 182 0.56 -6.25 -1.04
C ALA A 182 0.07 -5.12 -1.96
N ALA A 183 0.73 -3.97 -1.92
CA ALA A 183 0.42 -2.85 -2.80
C ALA A 183 0.62 -3.22 -4.29
N ALA A 184 1.73 -3.87 -4.62
CA ALA A 184 2.01 -4.32 -5.99
C ALA A 184 0.97 -5.33 -6.51
N ASP A 185 0.50 -6.24 -5.66
CA ASP A 185 -0.55 -7.20 -6.05
C ASP A 185 -1.87 -6.47 -6.35
N HIS A 186 -2.31 -5.57 -5.48
CA HIS A 186 -3.50 -4.74 -5.73
C HIS A 186 -3.37 -3.93 -7.03
N MET A 187 -2.20 -3.33 -7.28
CA MET A 187 -1.93 -2.58 -8.51
C MET A 187 -2.02 -3.47 -9.75
N LEU A 188 -1.45 -4.67 -9.71
CA LEU A 188 -1.47 -5.61 -10.83
C LEU A 188 -2.87 -6.18 -11.11
N LEU A 189 -3.67 -6.41 -10.06
CA LEU A 189 -5.07 -6.80 -10.21
C LEU A 189 -5.89 -5.67 -10.83
N MET A 190 -5.69 -4.43 -10.40
CA MET A 190 -6.35 -3.26 -10.99
C MET A 190 -5.93 -3.04 -12.44
N ALA A 191 -4.65 -3.16 -12.76
CA ALA A 191 -4.16 -3.07 -14.13
C ALA A 191 -4.84 -4.12 -15.03
N HIS A 192 -4.94 -5.38 -14.56
CA HIS A 192 -5.63 -6.44 -15.28
C HIS A 192 -7.13 -6.15 -15.46
N ALA A 193 -7.81 -5.66 -14.44
CA ALA A 193 -9.23 -5.26 -14.53
C ALA A 193 -9.47 -4.14 -15.53
N LEU A 194 -8.49 -3.25 -15.72
CA LEU A 194 -8.52 -2.17 -16.71
C LEU A 194 -8.15 -2.64 -18.13
N GLY A 195 -7.86 -3.93 -18.33
CA GLY A 195 -7.44 -4.49 -19.62
C GLY A 195 -5.95 -4.31 -19.94
N LEU A 196 -5.17 -3.84 -18.98
CA LEU A 196 -3.72 -3.76 -19.09
C LEU A 196 -3.06 -5.09 -18.73
N GLY A 197 -1.85 -5.30 -19.24
CA GLY A 197 -0.94 -6.34 -18.76
C GLY A 197 0.02 -5.77 -17.73
N GLY A 198 0.52 -6.63 -16.87
CA GLY A 198 1.54 -6.20 -15.91
C GLY A 198 2.43 -7.34 -15.45
N VAL A 199 3.59 -6.97 -14.90
CA VAL A 199 4.55 -7.91 -14.33
C VAL A 199 5.17 -7.33 -13.07
N TRP A 200 5.34 -8.19 -12.07
CA TRP A 200 6.12 -7.89 -10.88
C TRP A 200 7.60 -8.15 -11.13
N LEU A 201 8.41 -7.26 -10.62
CA LEU A 201 9.84 -7.22 -10.80
C LEU A 201 10.50 -6.98 -9.45
N SER A 202 11.14 -8.00 -8.91
CA SER A 202 11.65 -7.99 -7.53
C SER A 202 13.02 -7.34 -7.36
N LYS A 203 13.72 -7.03 -8.46
CA LYS A 203 15.02 -6.35 -8.41
C LYS A 203 15.02 -5.15 -9.31
N LEU A 204 15.50 -4.03 -8.80
CA LEU A 204 15.77 -2.87 -9.62
C LEU A 204 16.96 -3.09 -10.54
N VAL A 205 17.91 -3.96 -10.16
CA VAL A 205 19.15 -4.15 -10.93
C VAL A 205 19.94 -5.38 -10.50
N ASP A 206 20.81 -5.83 -11.35
CA ASP A 206 21.82 -6.87 -11.15
C ASP A 206 22.68 -6.62 -9.91
N SER A 207 22.83 -7.61 -9.04
CA SER A 207 23.35 -7.47 -7.68
C SER A 207 24.78 -6.92 -7.57
N GLU A 208 25.57 -7.00 -8.65
CA GLU A 208 26.92 -6.46 -8.67
C GLU A 208 27.02 -5.01 -9.16
N LYS A 209 25.99 -4.53 -9.89
CA LYS A 209 25.88 -3.14 -10.37
C LYS A 209 24.93 -2.28 -9.52
N THR A 210 24.20 -2.88 -8.59
CA THR A 210 23.05 -2.27 -7.88
C THR A 210 23.41 -1.14 -6.94
N ASN A 211 24.60 -1.14 -6.35
CA ASN A 211 24.96 -0.07 -5.43
C ASN A 211 25.02 1.32 -6.09
N ASP A 212 25.40 1.37 -7.37
CA ASP A 212 25.49 2.64 -8.10
C ASP A 212 24.15 3.04 -8.70
N THR A 213 23.40 2.11 -9.29
CA THR A 213 22.11 2.43 -9.94
C THR A 213 21.03 2.84 -8.97
N GLY A 214 20.98 2.25 -7.78
CA GLY A 214 20.06 2.68 -6.72
C GLY A 214 20.36 4.10 -6.26
N LYS A 215 21.64 4.47 -6.14
CA LYS A 215 22.08 5.82 -5.81
C LYS A 215 21.80 6.80 -6.95
N GLU A 216 22.07 6.43 -8.18
CA GLU A 216 21.77 7.24 -9.37
C GLU A 216 20.27 7.48 -9.52
N PHE A 217 19.44 6.45 -9.29
CA PHE A 217 17.98 6.58 -9.26
C PHE A 217 17.54 7.56 -8.17
N LYS A 218 17.99 7.38 -6.93
CA LYS A 218 17.68 8.28 -5.84
C LYS A 218 18.10 9.72 -6.17
N ALA A 219 19.30 9.92 -6.67
CA ALA A 219 19.83 11.24 -7.04
C ALA A 219 19.00 11.88 -8.16
N LYS A 220 18.65 11.12 -9.21
CA LYS A 220 17.88 11.62 -10.34
C LYS A 220 16.48 12.11 -9.94
N TYR A 221 15.82 11.41 -9.03
CA TYR A 221 14.47 11.77 -8.57
C TYR A 221 14.47 12.57 -7.26
N GLY A 222 15.64 13.02 -6.80
CA GLY A 222 15.78 13.80 -5.56
C GLY A 222 15.29 13.05 -4.32
N LEU A 223 15.40 11.71 -4.32
CA LEU A 223 14.96 10.91 -3.21
C LEU A 223 16.00 10.94 -2.09
N PRO A 224 15.61 11.29 -0.86
CA PRO A 224 16.51 11.27 0.29
C PRO A 224 16.99 9.84 0.62
N ASP A 225 18.09 9.74 1.37
CA ASP A 225 18.67 8.45 1.75
C ASP A 225 17.72 7.53 2.52
N TYR A 226 16.80 8.11 3.28
CA TYR A 226 15.79 7.36 4.05
C TYR A 226 14.64 6.79 3.21
N ILE A 227 14.56 7.12 1.92
CA ILE A 227 13.62 6.46 1.00
C ILE A 227 14.30 5.24 0.41
N GLU A 228 13.80 4.06 0.78
CA GLU A 228 14.31 2.79 0.29
C GLU A 228 13.43 2.22 -0.81
N VAL A 229 14.05 1.58 -1.80
CA VAL A 229 13.34 0.92 -2.89
C VAL A 229 13.04 -0.52 -2.50
N ALA A 230 11.76 -0.90 -2.54
CA ALA A 230 11.32 -2.25 -2.21
C ALA A 230 11.25 -3.15 -3.46
N LEU A 231 10.50 -2.74 -4.45
CA LEU A 231 10.26 -3.48 -5.68
C LEU A 231 9.67 -2.55 -6.74
N HIS A 232 9.41 -3.10 -7.93
CA HIS A 232 8.69 -2.36 -8.96
C HIS A 232 7.81 -3.27 -9.81
N ILE A 233 6.85 -2.66 -10.47
CA ILE A 233 5.98 -3.29 -11.45
C ILE A 233 6.08 -2.56 -12.78
N ALA A 234 5.92 -3.30 -13.88
CA ALA A 234 5.73 -2.72 -15.20
C ALA A 234 4.33 -3.03 -15.69
N ILE A 235 3.65 -2.06 -16.27
CA ILE A 235 2.28 -2.15 -16.80
C ILE A 235 2.21 -1.54 -18.19
N GLY A 236 1.27 -2.01 -19.01
CA GLY A 236 1.05 -1.49 -20.37
C GLY A 236 -0.03 -2.27 -21.10
N TRP A 237 -0.36 -1.84 -22.31
CA TRP A 237 -1.29 -2.57 -23.18
C TRP A 237 -0.65 -3.86 -23.68
N PRO A 238 -1.21 -5.05 -23.39
CA PRO A 238 -0.56 -6.31 -23.77
C PRO A 238 -0.46 -6.46 -25.29
N ALA A 239 0.72 -6.77 -25.80
CA ALA A 239 0.95 -7.07 -27.22
C ALA A 239 0.53 -8.48 -27.60
N ILE A 240 0.54 -9.39 -26.63
CA ILE A 240 0.21 -10.80 -26.79
C ILE A 240 -0.90 -11.22 -25.81
N GLY A 241 -1.58 -12.30 -26.13
CA GLY A 241 -2.54 -12.92 -25.22
C GLY A 241 -1.89 -13.49 -23.96
N THR A 242 -2.69 -13.73 -22.95
CA THR A 242 -2.24 -14.28 -21.67
C THR A 242 -1.82 -15.73 -21.79
N ILE A 243 -0.62 -16.06 -21.33
CA ILE A 243 -0.17 -17.46 -21.19
C ILE A 243 -0.32 -17.84 -19.72
N LYS A 244 -1.32 -18.69 -19.43
CA LYS A 244 -1.52 -19.16 -18.07
C LYS A 244 -0.52 -20.24 -17.69
N THR A 245 0.21 -20.02 -16.61
CA THR A 245 0.96 -21.06 -15.93
C THR A 245 0.04 -21.84 -14.99
N LYS A 246 0.18 -23.16 -14.95
CA LYS A 246 -0.57 -23.98 -13.98
C LYS A 246 0.10 -23.89 -12.62
N ARG A 247 -0.74 -23.80 -11.59
CA ARG A 247 -0.30 -23.84 -10.20
C ARG A 247 -0.33 -25.29 -9.68
N MET A 248 0.45 -25.54 -8.65
CA MET A 248 0.37 -26.77 -7.86
C MET A 248 -1.05 -26.96 -7.32
N PRO A 249 -1.56 -28.19 -7.24
CA PRO A 249 -2.86 -28.46 -6.63
C PRO A 249 -2.93 -27.96 -5.18
N LEU A 250 -4.05 -27.34 -4.81
CA LEU A 250 -4.24 -26.74 -3.48
C LEU A 250 -3.96 -27.72 -2.33
N LYS A 251 -4.34 -29.01 -2.49
CA LYS A 251 -4.08 -30.07 -1.52
C LYS A 251 -2.62 -30.27 -1.15
N ASN A 252 -1.70 -29.80 -2.01
CA ASN A 252 -0.25 -29.89 -1.76
C ASN A 252 0.30 -28.62 -1.10
N MET A 253 -0.52 -27.58 -0.92
CA MET A 253 -0.18 -26.30 -0.29
C MET A 253 -0.74 -26.20 1.14
N VAL A 254 -1.69 -27.08 1.49
CA VAL A 254 -2.30 -27.13 2.82
C VAL A 254 -1.61 -28.25 3.60
N ILE A 255 -1.11 -27.94 4.80
CA ILE A 255 -0.44 -28.86 5.71
C ILE A 255 -1.39 -29.19 6.87
#